data_2422d5f2d1627b43e412787c456472a5
#
_entry.id   2422d5f2d1627b43e412787c456472a5
#
_cell.length_a   1.000
_cell.length_b   1.000
_cell.length_c   1.000
_cell.angle_alpha   90.00
_cell.angle_beta   90.00
_cell.angle_gamma   90.00
#
_symmetry.space_group_name_H-M   'P 1'
#
loop_
_entity.id
_entity.type
_entity.pdbx_description
1 polymer ?
#
loop_
_entity_poly.entity_id
_entity_poly.type
_entity_poly.pdbx_seq_one_letter_code
_entity_poly.pdbx_strand_id
1 'polypeptide(L)'
;MKVKEFTRDDTNLIKGIAILCIILHNLLHWIDPSPGENEFEFCSTAIQNFIRLAGEQPSEIINLIFSFFGHFGVQIFIFISGYGLAVSFSKKRQSWGRFVIDRLNKLYPLLLTGIIFVIFSKLLIDKHFLQGEELYELGLKMLFAHTLCPDSGLSICGPWWFFALIFQLYLLFPLLFALIRKSNTKGMLAVMLVSYVWIYLSQYAYHGDWNVLLLQNAPGHLPEFVFGIWYALNKDKKISNIIAIMALPVFVLGCFYKAFFPLTFLAITILSVWMMTPFVAKQGKGNWLRRFLVYYGAISMFLFAVHGSFRTPFVDMANRAGSFEMTFVITVLFVVFATAMAVAAKSVYEFLHFKNASKTFNRIMQVFLILLAFHFVFRYNIKPDYVKNHLTIYENHFSIEPADAELFMNIIEEDGNYAVKMDGNEYMALMPYPILEHEYATLQAELSFDLFSEVEDEDSLPLVVFACEKDETSILWKSEKLKPVAAADGWRHVEIVTELKLTENPTDARLKVYLWNKNRQVMKLDNIAVNIHY
;
A
#
# COMPACT_ATOMS: atom_id res chain seq x y z
N MET A 1 -21.24 -11.88 22.70
CA MET A 1 -21.35 -10.43 22.86
C MET A 1 -22.67 -9.95 22.24
N LYS A 2 -23.45 -9.09 22.90
CA LYS A 2 -24.67 -8.50 22.30
C LYS A 2 -24.24 -7.44 21.27
N VAL A 3 -24.86 -7.44 20.08
CA VAL A 3 -24.62 -6.40 19.06
C VAL A 3 -25.06 -5.06 19.66
N LYS A 4 -24.15 -4.10 19.71
CA LYS A 4 -24.39 -2.76 20.24
C LYS A 4 -24.66 -1.79 19.08
N GLU A 5 -25.67 -0.93 19.21
CA GLU A 5 -25.79 0.23 18.34
C GLU A 5 -24.75 1.27 18.73
N PHE A 6 -23.85 1.60 17.80
CA PHE A 6 -22.85 2.64 18.01
C PHE A 6 -23.46 4.02 17.74
N THR A 7 -23.27 4.92 18.67
CA THR A 7 -23.54 6.35 18.47
C THR A 7 -22.51 6.95 17.52
N ARG A 8 -22.72 8.18 17.08
CA ARG A 8 -21.75 8.94 16.28
C ARG A 8 -20.40 9.06 16.98
N ASP A 9 -20.42 9.34 18.30
CA ASP A 9 -19.19 9.45 19.09
C ASP A 9 -18.50 8.10 19.27
N ASP A 10 -19.27 7.01 19.39
CA ASP A 10 -18.70 5.66 19.45
C ASP A 10 -17.99 5.32 18.14
N THR A 11 -18.63 5.61 16.99
CA THR A 11 -17.98 5.39 15.68
C THR A 11 -16.75 6.29 15.48
N ASN A 12 -16.78 7.54 15.97
CA ASN A 12 -15.61 8.40 15.91
C ASN A 12 -14.50 7.90 16.84
N LEU A 13 -14.82 7.41 18.05
CA LEU A 13 -13.81 6.80 18.93
C LEU A 13 -13.10 5.63 18.23
N ILE A 14 -13.87 4.72 17.61
CA ILE A 14 -13.32 3.57 16.88
C ILE A 14 -12.45 4.03 15.71
N LYS A 15 -12.91 5.02 14.92
CA LYS A 15 -12.11 5.61 13.84
C LYS A 15 -10.84 6.30 14.35
N GLY A 16 -10.89 6.89 15.55
CA GLY A 16 -9.73 7.52 16.17
C GLY A 16 -8.61 6.52 16.48
N ILE A 17 -8.97 5.34 17.00
CA ILE A 17 -8.01 4.25 17.18
C ILE A 17 -7.45 3.82 15.82
N ALA A 18 -8.33 3.55 14.87
CA ALA A 18 -7.96 3.05 13.57
C ALA A 18 -7.03 4.00 12.79
N ILE A 19 -7.32 5.32 12.80
CA ILE A 19 -6.47 6.29 12.08
C ILE A 19 -5.10 6.45 12.74
N LEU A 20 -5.01 6.38 14.06
CA LEU A 20 -3.73 6.41 14.76
C LEU A 20 -2.88 5.18 14.39
N CYS A 21 -3.48 3.98 14.36
CA CYS A 21 -2.78 2.77 13.90
C CYS A 21 -2.25 2.94 12.46
N ILE A 22 -3.07 3.47 11.54
CA ILE A 22 -2.70 3.69 10.14
C ILE A 22 -1.55 4.71 10.02
N ILE A 23 -1.62 5.84 10.72
CA ILE A 23 -0.58 6.87 10.64
C ILE A 23 0.75 6.35 11.19
N LEU A 24 0.70 5.64 12.32
CA LEU A 24 1.89 5.04 12.92
C LEU A 24 2.47 3.94 12.02
N HIS A 25 1.63 3.08 11.43
CA HIS A 25 2.08 2.12 10.44
C HIS A 25 2.78 2.80 9.26
N ASN A 26 2.11 3.76 8.63
CA ASN A 26 2.64 4.47 7.46
C ASN A 26 3.93 5.26 7.71
N LEU A 27 4.30 5.53 8.94
CA LEU A 27 5.59 6.08 9.32
C LEU A 27 6.60 4.97 9.65
N LEU A 28 6.24 4.10 10.61
CA LEU A 28 7.19 3.21 11.28
C LEU A 28 7.63 2.02 10.43
N HIS A 29 6.85 1.62 9.41
CA HIS A 29 7.29 0.54 8.51
C HIS A 29 8.42 0.96 7.55
N TRP A 30 8.73 2.27 7.47
CA TRP A 30 9.86 2.82 6.72
C TRP A 30 11.08 3.14 7.61
N ILE A 31 10.97 2.92 8.92
CA ILE A 31 12.03 3.21 9.88
C ILE A 31 12.63 1.91 10.38
N ASP A 32 13.96 1.80 10.32
CA ASP A 32 14.67 0.64 10.84
C ASP A 32 14.67 0.61 12.38
N PRO A 33 14.55 -0.60 12.97
CA PRO A 33 14.35 -1.89 12.34
C PRO A 33 12.90 -2.11 11.90
N SER A 34 12.69 -2.49 10.63
CA SER A 34 11.37 -2.85 10.10
C SER A 34 11.28 -4.36 9.85
N PRO A 35 10.21 -5.04 10.30
CA PRO A 35 10.05 -6.47 10.06
C PRO A 35 9.57 -6.81 8.64
N GLY A 36 9.22 -5.81 7.82
CA GLY A 36 8.42 -5.99 6.61
C GLY A 36 6.93 -6.02 6.90
N GLU A 37 6.10 -6.22 5.89
CA GLU A 37 4.65 -6.12 6.02
C GLU A 37 3.90 -7.17 5.19
N ASN A 38 2.64 -7.44 5.57
CA ASN A 38 1.67 -8.28 4.89
C ASN A 38 0.38 -7.49 4.63
N GLU A 39 0.47 -6.33 3.95
CA GLU A 39 -0.73 -5.51 3.70
C GLU A 39 -1.48 -5.96 2.45
N PHE A 40 -0.79 -6.09 1.31
CA PHE A 40 -1.41 -6.44 0.04
C PHE A 40 -0.99 -7.80 -0.49
N GLU A 41 0.17 -8.27 -0.07
CA GLU A 41 0.75 -9.54 -0.46
C GLU A 41 1.27 -10.28 0.77
N PHE A 42 1.31 -11.59 0.67
CA PHE A 42 1.82 -12.42 1.75
C PHE A 42 3.34 -12.52 1.67
N CYS A 43 4.02 -12.17 2.75
CA CYS A 43 5.44 -12.40 2.94
C CYS A 43 5.67 -13.28 4.18
N SER A 44 6.16 -14.50 3.98
CA SER A 44 6.36 -15.48 5.07
C SER A 44 7.41 -15.04 6.07
N THR A 45 8.41 -14.28 5.62
CA THR A 45 9.52 -13.83 6.46
C THR A 45 9.16 -12.62 7.33
N ALA A 46 8.13 -11.86 6.97
CA ALA A 46 7.77 -10.65 7.72
C ALA A 46 7.40 -10.95 9.19
N ILE A 47 6.58 -11.98 9.44
CA ILE A 47 6.24 -12.37 10.83
C ILE A 47 7.44 -13.00 11.55
N GLN A 48 8.30 -13.73 10.84
CA GLN A 48 9.52 -14.31 11.42
C GLN A 48 10.49 -13.19 11.83
N ASN A 49 10.68 -12.19 10.98
CA ASN A 49 11.46 -11.00 11.30
C ASN A 49 10.87 -10.24 12.49
N PHE A 50 9.54 -10.09 12.55
CA PHE A 50 8.89 -9.47 13.70
C PHE A 50 9.24 -10.19 15.00
N ILE A 51 9.14 -11.54 15.03
CA ILE A 51 9.46 -12.33 16.22
C ILE A 51 10.93 -12.22 16.58
N ARG A 52 11.82 -12.33 15.59
CA ARG A 52 13.27 -12.21 15.78
C ARG A 52 13.64 -10.83 16.33
N LEU A 53 13.21 -9.75 15.68
CA LEU A 53 13.49 -8.38 16.11
C LEU A 53 12.90 -8.07 17.49
N ALA A 54 11.71 -8.57 17.80
CA ALA A 54 11.10 -8.40 19.14
C ALA A 54 11.93 -9.09 20.23
N GLY A 55 12.62 -10.19 19.92
CA GLY A 55 13.53 -10.88 20.84
C GLY A 55 14.90 -10.20 20.95
N GLU A 56 15.47 -9.74 19.83
CA GLU A 56 16.81 -9.12 19.78
C GLU A 56 16.79 -7.66 20.26
N GLN A 57 15.71 -6.92 19.98
CA GLN A 57 15.56 -5.48 20.28
C GLN A 57 14.24 -5.20 21.00
N PRO A 58 14.06 -5.64 22.27
CA PRO A 58 12.80 -5.48 22.99
C PRO A 58 12.37 -4.02 23.20
N SER A 59 13.30 -3.07 23.18
CA SER A 59 13.01 -1.64 23.22
C SER A 59 12.15 -1.17 22.05
N GLU A 60 12.31 -1.79 20.87
CA GLU A 60 11.61 -1.45 19.64
C GLU A 60 10.21 -2.07 19.54
N ILE A 61 9.77 -2.86 20.51
CA ILE A 61 8.51 -3.64 20.43
C ILE A 61 7.29 -2.80 20.02
N ILE A 62 7.20 -1.56 20.47
CA ILE A 62 6.09 -0.65 20.14
C ILE A 62 6.16 -0.27 18.65
N ASN A 63 7.36 0.07 18.17
CA ASN A 63 7.60 0.41 16.78
C ASN A 63 7.30 -0.79 15.87
N LEU A 64 7.79 -1.97 16.24
CA LEU A 64 7.54 -3.23 15.52
C LEU A 64 6.04 -3.57 15.46
N ILE A 65 5.29 -3.40 16.56
CA ILE A 65 3.84 -3.65 16.59
C ILE A 65 3.11 -2.74 15.60
N PHE A 66 3.39 -1.45 15.59
CA PHE A 66 2.73 -0.54 14.67
C PHE A 66 3.23 -0.70 13.23
N SER A 67 4.51 -0.98 13.03
CA SER A 67 5.09 -1.26 11.72
C SER A 67 4.42 -2.48 11.07
N PHE A 68 4.21 -3.58 11.79
CA PHE A 68 3.65 -4.80 11.24
C PHE A 68 2.11 -4.84 11.28
N PHE A 69 1.47 -4.48 12.40
CA PHE A 69 0.03 -4.66 12.60
C PHE A 69 -0.79 -3.38 12.39
N GLY A 70 -0.17 -2.21 12.28
CA GLY A 70 -0.91 -0.95 12.25
C GLY A 70 -1.79 -0.76 11.01
N HIS A 71 -1.44 -1.37 9.87
CA HIS A 71 -2.24 -1.34 8.64
C HIS A 71 -3.65 -1.93 8.83
N PHE A 72 -3.85 -2.86 9.78
CA PHE A 72 -5.17 -3.41 10.09
C PHE A 72 -6.19 -2.36 10.60
N GLY A 73 -5.77 -1.14 10.88
CA GLY A 73 -6.68 -0.01 11.06
C GLY A 73 -7.60 0.23 9.86
N VAL A 74 -7.17 -0.12 8.64
CA VAL A 74 -7.97 0.02 7.41
C VAL A 74 -9.21 -0.87 7.46
N GLN A 75 -9.10 -2.12 7.93
CA GLN A 75 -10.21 -3.07 8.03
C GLN A 75 -11.30 -2.55 8.97
N ILE A 76 -10.89 -1.85 10.04
CA ILE A 76 -11.83 -1.17 10.95
C ILE A 76 -12.57 -0.04 10.22
N PHE A 77 -11.89 0.74 9.37
CA PHE A 77 -12.54 1.78 8.56
C PHE A 77 -13.54 1.19 7.56
N ILE A 78 -13.20 0.07 6.92
CA ILE A 78 -14.09 -0.62 5.98
C ILE A 78 -15.35 -1.12 6.70
N PHE A 79 -15.19 -1.78 7.84
CA PHE A 79 -16.31 -2.21 8.67
C PHE A 79 -17.20 -1.05 9.09
N ILE A 80 -16.62 0.03 9.64
CA ILE A 80 -17.39 1.21 10.09
C ILE A 80 -18.05 1.92 8.90
N SER A 81 -17.46 1.89 7.71
CA SER A 81 -18.08 2.42 6.49
C SER A 81 -19.35 1.63 6.13
N GLY A 82 -19.27 0.30 6.08
CA GLY A 82 -20.44 -0.57 5.86
C GLY A 82 -21.52 -0.36 6.91
N TYR A 83 -21.13 -0.33 8.18
CA TYR A 83 -22.03 -0.06 9.31
C TYR A 83 -22.73 1.30 9.19
N GLY A 84 -21.97 2.37 9.03
CA GLY A 84 -22.50 3.73 9.00
C GLY A 84 -23.40 4.00 7.79
N LEU A 85 -23.05 3.44 6.62
CA LEU A 85 -23.87 3.50 5.42
C LEU A 85 -25.20 2.77 5.63
N ALA A 86 -25.18 1.58 6.22
CA ALA A 86 -26.38 0.79 6.48
C ALA A 86 -27.33 1.50 7.46
N VAL A 87 -26.79 2.08 8.55
CA VAL A 87 -27.56 2.88 9.52
C VAL A 87 -28.21 4.10 8.83
N SER A 88 -27.44 4.83 8.03
CA SER A 88 -27.92 6.03 7.33
C SER A 88 -28.97 5.68 6.27
N PHE A 89 -28.71 4.66 5.45
CA PHE A 89 -29.57 4.24 4.35
C PHE A 89 -30.88 3.59 4.85
N SER A 90 -30.86 2.95 6.01
CA SER A 90 -32.07 2.45 6.68
C SER A 90 -33.03 3.57 7.07
N LYS A 91 -32.49 4.73 7.44
CA LYS A 91 -33.30 5.93 7.80
C LYS A 91 -33.86 6.68 6.59
N LYS A 92 -33.05 6.78 5.51
CA LYS A 92 -33.41 7.48 4.29
C LYS A 92 -32.90 6.75 3.07
N ARG A 93 -33.79 6.01 2.41
CA ARG A 93 -33.45 5.32 1.16
C ARG A 93 -33.34 6.30 0.01
N GLN A 94 -32.48 5.98 -0.91
CA GLN A 94 -32.24 6.74 -2.13
C GLN A 94 -32.13 5.77 -3.32
N SER A 95 -32.37 6.27 -4.55
CA SER A 95 -31.99 5.50 -5.75
C SER A 95 -30.50 5.35 -5.83
N TRP A 96 -30.04 4.31 -6.54
CA TRP A 96 -28.61 4.01 -6.70
C TRP A 96 -27.80 5.21 -7.20
N GLY A 97 -28.22 5.83 -8.31
CA GLY A 97 -27.50 6.97 -8.87
C GLY A 97 -27.44 8.18 -7.94
N ARG A 98 -28.53 8.47 -7.22
CA ARG A 98 -28.55 9.58 -6.23
C ARG A 98 -27.62 9.28 -5.06
N PHE A 99 -27.57 8.05 -4.59
CA PHE A 99 -26.66 7.63 -3.54
C PHE A 99 -25.20 7.82 -3.96
N VAL A 100 -24.82 7.33 -5.15
CA VAL A 100 -23.45 7.45 -5.68
C VAL A 100 -23.06 8.92 -5.83
N ILE A 101 -23.91 9.75 -6.42
CA ILE A 101 -23.66 11.20 -6.55
C ILE A 101 -23.46 11.86 -5.17
N ASP A 102 -24.28 11.53 -4.18
CA ASP A 102 -24.14 12.07 -2.82
C ASP A 102 -22.82 11.63 -2.15
N ARG A 103 -22.26 10.45 -2.53
CA ARG A 103 -20.94 9.99 -2.07
C ARG A 103 -19.82 10.69 -2.81
N LEU A 104 -19.90 10.82 -4.12
CA LEU A 104 -18.93 11.58 -4.92
C LEU A 104 -18.82 13.04 -4.47
N ASN A 105 -19.94 13.69 -4.18
CA ASN A 105 -19.97 15.06 -3.65
C ASN A 105 -19.21 15.23 -2.32
N LYS A 106 -18.94 14.15 -1.59
CA LYS A 106 -18.12 14.18 -0.37
C LYS A 106 -16.69 13.74 -0.62
N LEU A 107 -16.49 12.80 -1.54
CA LEU A 107 -15.21 12.18 -1.79
C LEU A 107 -14.32 13.08 -2.64
N TYR A 108 -14.85 13.71 -3.71
CA TYR A 108 -14.08 14.59 -4.59
C TYR A 108 -13.45 15.79 -3.88
N PRO A 109 -14.17 16.59 -3.08
CA PRO A 109 -13.53 17.70 -2.37
C PRO A 109 -12.44 17.24 -1.42
N LEU A 110 -12.57 16.04 -0.83
CA LEU A 110 -11.54 15.46 0.01
C LEU A 110 -10.31 15.04 -0.80
N LEU A 111 -10.50 14.38 -1.96
CA LEU A 111 -9.43 14.02 -2.86
C LEU A 111 -8.70 15.27 -3.38
N LEU A 112 -9.44 16.31 -3.82
CA LEU A 112 -8.85 17.58 -4.25
C LEU A 112 -8.05 18.26 -3.14
N THR A 113 -8.54 18.20 -1.90
CA THR A 113 -7.77 18.66 -0.75
C THR A 113 -6.46 17.90 -0.64
N GLY A 114 -6.50 16.55 -0.72
CA GLY A 114 -5.29 15.73 -0.73
C GLY A 114 -4.32 16.11 -1.86
N ILE A 115 -4.82 16.30 -3.08
CA ILE A 115 -4.02 16.72 -4.24
C ILE A 115 -3.29 18.04 -3.99
N ILE A 116 -3.98 19.05 -3.43
CA ILE A 116 -3.35 20.33 -3.07
C ILE A 116 -2.19 20.12 -2.10
N PHE A 117 -2.37 19.25 -1.08
CA PHE A 117 -1.33 18.97 -0.09
C PHE A 117 -0.17 18.14 -0.68
N VAL A 118 -0.43 17.22 -1.61
CA VAL A 118 0.62 16.48 -2.33
C VAL A 118 1.44 17.42 -3.21
N ILE A 119 0.79 18.28 -4.00
CA ILE A 119 1.51 19.28 -4.82
C ILE A 119 2.36 20.18 -3.93
N PHE A 120 1.81 20.62 -2.81
CA PHE A 120 2.53 21.45 -1.85
C PHE A 120 3.72 20.71 -1.22
N SER A 121 3.56 19.42 -0.85
CA SER A 121 4.66 18.62 -0.31
C SER A 121 5.77 18.40 -1.35
N LYS A 122 5.42 18.09 -2.60
CA LYS A 122 6.40 17.92 -3.68
C LYS A 122 7.18 19.20 -3.97
N LEU A 123 6.51 20.36 -3.98
CA LEU A 123 7.18 21.64 -4.13
C LEU A 123 8.14 21.96 -2.97
N LEU A 124 7.78 21.59 -1.72
CA LEU A 124 8.60 21.87 -0.54
C LEU A 124 9.75 20.87 -0.35
N ILE A 125 9.48 19.58 -0.56
CA ILE A 125 10.40 18.49 -0.26
C ILE A 125 11.23 18.16 -1.49
N ASP A 126 10.56 17.83 -2.60
CA ASP A 126 11.19 17.34 -3.83
C ASP A 126 11.61 18.48 -4.78
N LYS A 127 11.16 19.73 -4.48
CA LYS A 127 11.46 20.96 -5.25
C LYS A 127 11.06 20.89 -6.73
N HIS A 128 10.12 20.00 -7.09
CA HIS A 128 9.60 19.90 -8.45
C HIS A 128 8.07 19.96 -8.50
N PHE A 129 7.51 20.25 -9.66
CA PHE A 129 6.07 20.24 -9.93
C PHE A 129 5.70 18.98 -10.70
N LEU A 130 4.49 18.44 -10.46
CA LEU A 130 4.00 17.25 -11.14
C LEU A 130 4.05 17.41 -12.66
N GLN A 131 4.65 16.42 -13.35
CA GLN A 131 4.77 16.41 -14.81
C GLN A 131 4.77 14.97 -15.35
N GLY A 132 4.62 14.85 -16.67
CA GLY A 132 4.72 13.58 -17.38
C GLY A 132 3.81 12.50 -16.80
N GLU A 133 4.40 11.40 -16.38
CA GLU A 133 3.71 10.23 -15.84
C GLU A 133 2.96 10.51 -14.54
N GLU A 134 3.47 11.41 -13.69
CA GLU A 134 2.76 11.80 -12.46
C GLU A 134 1.40 12.45 -12.74
N LEU A 135 1.25 13.18 -13.86
CA LEU A 135 -0.05 13.73 -14.27
C LEU A 135 -1.01 12.64 -14.76
N TYR A 136 -0.48 11.62 -15.47
CA TYR A 136 -1.25 10.42 -15.84
C TYR A 136 -1.75 9.71 -14.59
N GLU A 137 -0.86 9.41 -13.64
CA GLU A 137 -1.19 8.78 -12.37
C GLU A 137 -2.21 9.60 -11.55
N LEU A 138 -2.05 10.91 -11.54
CA LEU A 138 -3.02 11.79 -10.91
C LEU A 138 -4.39 11.70 -11.59
N GLY A 139 -4.42 11.62 -12.93
CA GLY A 139 -5.63 11.39 -13.71
C GLY A 139 -6.33 10.09 -13.31
N LEU A 140 -5.60 8.98 -13.21
CA LEU A 140 -6.12 7.70 -12.73
C LEU A 140 -6.68 7.80 -11.30
N LYS A 141 -6.01 8.54 -10.40
CA LYS A 141 -6.52 8.76 -9.04
C LYS A 141 -7.79 9.60 -9.03
N MET A 142 -7.89 10.62 -9.87
CA MET A 142 -9.11 11.43 -10.02
C MET A 142 -10.29 10.62 -10.57
N LEU A 143 -10.03 9.59 -11.38
CA LEU A 143 -11.03 8.66 -11.88
C LEU A 143 -11.33 7.50 -10.90
N PHE A 144 -10.61 7.38 -9.78
CA PHE A 144 -10.64 6.24 -8.86
C PHE A 144 -10.30 4.90 -9.55
N ALA A 145 -9.49 4.94 -10.60
CA ALA A 145 -9.15 3.79 -11.44
C ALA A 145 -7.73 3.25 -11.20
N HIS A 146 -6.89 3.97 -10.46
CA HIS A 146 -5.48 3.63 -10.26
C HIS A 146 -5.23 2.24 -9.65
N THR A 147 -6.13 1.71 -8.82
CA THR A 147 -6.01 0.35 -8.28
C THR A 147 -6.41 -0.76 -9.28
N LEU A 148 -6.95 -0.38 -10.43
CA LEU A 148 -7.28 -1.28 -11.54
C LEU A 148 -6.18 -1.31 -12.61
N CYS A 149 -5.17 -0.46 -12.48
CA CYS A 149 -4.01 -0.40 -13.36
C CYS A 149 -2.81 -0.99 -12.62
N PRO A 150 -2.03 -1.86 -13.28
CA PRO A 150 -0.78 -2.37 -12.72
C PRO A 150 0.11 -1.23 -12.25
N ASP A 151 0.80 -1.41 -11.13
CA ASP A 151 1.78 -0.50 -10.54
C ASP A 151 1.29 0.90 -10.12
N SER A 152 0.08 1.30 -10.55
CA SER A 152 -0.49 2.62 -10.24
C SER A 152 -1.14 2.72 -8.85
N GLY A 153 -1.39 1.60 -8.18
CA GLY A 153 -2.16 1.55 -6.94
C GLY A 153 -1.60 2.44 -5.84
N LEU A 154 -0.29 2.41 -5.63
CA LEU A 154 0.42 3.14 -4.57
C LEU A 154 1.16 4.39 -5.07
N SER A 155 1.11 4.71 -6.37
CA SER A 155 1.77 5.87 -6.97
C SER A 155 1.39 7.19 -6.31
N ILE A 156 2.25 8.23 -6.43
CA ILE A 156 2.09 9.60 -5.89
C ILE A 156 1.92 9.64 -4.36
N CYS A 157 0.96 8.92 -3.80
CA CYS A 157 0.69 8.87 -2.37
C CYS A 157 0.10 7.50 -2.03
N GLY A 158 0.91 6.62 -1.45
CA GLY A 158 0.57 5.23 -1.16
C GLY A 158 -0.82 5.06 -0.50
N PRO A 159 -1.13 5.73 0.61
CA PRO A 159 -2.42 5.56 1.29
C PRO A 159 -3.67 5.83 0.42
N TRP A 160 -3.53 6.49 -0.72
CA TRP A 160 -4.69 6.88 -1.56
C TRP A 160 -5.34 5.73 -2.31
N TRP A 161 -4.78 4.53 -2.32
CA TRP A 161 -5.46 3.34 -2.83
C TRP A 161 -6.86 3.17 -2.20
N PHE A 162 -7.02 3.58 -0.95
CA PHE A 162 -8.29 3.52 -0.24
C PHE A 162 -9.40 4.41 -0.85
N PHE A 163 -9.06 5.50 -1.56
CA PHE A 163 -10.06 6.31 -2.26
C PHE A 163 -10.75 5.51 -3.38
N ALA A 164 -9.99 4.72 -4.15
CA ALA A 164 -10.56 3.85 -5.16
C ALA A 164 -11.39 2.73 -4.53
N LEU A 165 -10.84 2.06 -3.52
CA LEU A 165 -11.54 1.02 -2.78
C LEU A 165 -12.89 1.51 -2.24
N ILE A 166 -12.92 2.63 -1.52
CA ILE A 166 -14.16 3.11 -0.90
C ILE A 166 -15.19 3.54 -1.97
N PHE A 167 -14.73 4.08 -3.10
CA PHE A 167 -15.60 4.40 -4.23
C PHE A 167 -16.23 3.13 -4.84
N GLN A 168 -15.44 2.09 -5.08
CA GLN A 168 -15.93 0.79 -5.55
C GLN A 168 -16.97 0.21 -4.58
N LEU A 169 -16.71 0.27 -3.27
CA LEU A 169 -17.65 -0.18 -2.25
C LEU A 169 -18.93 0.67 -2.23
N TYR A 170 -18.86 1.96 -2.52
CA TYR A 170 -20.07 2.81 -2.67
C TYR A 170 -20.91 2.40 -3.88
N LEU A 171 -20.30 2.02 -5.00
CA LEU A 171 -21.03 1.52 -6.16
C LEU A 171 -21.80 0.24 -5.85
N LEU A 172 -21.20 -0.66 -5.08
CA LEU A 172 -21.78 -1.95 -4.71
C LEU A 172 -22.77 -1.86 -3.54
N PHE A 173 -22.66 -0.85 -2.68
CA PHE A 173 -23.37 -0.78 -1.40
C PHE A 173 -24.89 -0.95 -1.51
N PRO A 174 -25.67 -0.26 -2.40
CA PRO A 174 -27.12 -0.40 -2.44
C PRO A 174 -27.58 -1.83 -2.76
N LEU A 175 -26.83 -2.53 -3.63
CA LEU A 175 -27.07 -3.94 -3.98
C LEU A 175 -26.80 -4.85 -2.77
N LEU A 176 -25.64 -4.70 -2.14
CA LEU A 176 -25.22 -5.47 -0.96
C LEU A 176 -26.20 -5.25 0.21
N PHE A 177 -26.60 -4.01 0.44
CA PHE A 177 -27.58 -3.68 1.47
C PHE A 177 -28.93 -4.36 1.20
N ALA A 178 -29.44 -4.34 -0.04
CA ALA A 178 -30.70 -4.98 -0.41
C ALA A 178 -30.62 -6.49 -0.20
N LEU A 179 -29.51 -7.12 -0.63
CA LEU A 179 -29.27 -8.55 -0.48
C LEU A 179 -29.22 -8.96 0.99
N ILE A 180 -28.42 -8.27 1.81
CA ILE A 180 -28.27 -8.62 3.23
C ILE A 180 -29.55 -8.33 3.99
N ARG A 181 -30.27 -7.27 3.66
CA ARG A 181 -31.56 -7.00 4.26
C ARG A 181 -32.60 -8.10 3.98
N LYS A 182 -32.62 -8.65 2.74
CA LYS A 182 -33.54 -9.73 2.33
C LYS A 182 -33.15 -11.08 2.91
N SER A 183 -31.86 -11.43 2.83
CA SER A 183 -31.35 -12.78 3.11
C SER A 183 -30.59 -12.88 4.44
N ASN A 184 -30.42 -11.76 5.15
CA ASN A 184 -29.77 -11.65 6.45
C ASN A 184 -28.37 -12.30 6.46
N THR A 185 -28.08 -13.16 7.42
CA THR A 185 -26.80 -13.85 7.58
C THR A 185 -26.43 -14.69 6.35
N LYS A 186 -27.42 -15.33 5.70
CA LYS A 186 -27.18 -16.11 4.47
C LYS A 186 -26.64 -15.23 3.33
N GLY A 187 -27.21 -14.03 3.16
CA GLY A 187 -26.74 -13.07 2.14
C GLY A 187 -25.33 -12.55 2.42
N MET A 188 -25.04 -12.25 3.69
CA MET A 188 -23.67 -11.87 4.10
C MET A 188 -22.67 -12.98 3.80
N LEU A 189 -22.95 -14.21 4.22
CA LEU A 189 -22.05 -15.34 4.00
C LEU A 189 -21.87 -15.68 2.52
N ALA A 190 -22.93 -15.53 1.69
CA ALA A 190 -22.82 -15.72 0.25
C ALA A 190 -21.87 -14.71 -0.40
N VAL A 191 -21.95 -13.42 -0.03
CA VAL A 191 -21.02 -12.40 -0.54
C VAL A 191 -19.58 -12.68 -0.08
N MET A 192 -19.38 -13.04 1.18
CA MET A 192 -18.06 -13.43 1.70
C MET A 192 -17.48 -14.60 0.93
N LEU A 193 -18.28 -15.64 0.69
CA LEU A 193 -17.86 -16.82 -0.06
C LEU A 193 -17.44 -16.45 -1.50
N VAL A 194 -18.26 -15.65 -2.21
CA VAL A 194 -17.94 -15.20 -3.57
C VAL A 194 -16.64 -14.39 -3.57
N SER A 195 -16.43 -13.50 -2.59
CA SER A 195 -15.20 -12.72 -2.45
C SER A 195 -13.99 -13.64 -2.28
N TYR A 196 -14.03 -14.58 -1.34
CA TYR A 196 -12.90 -15.50 -1.10
C TYR A 196 -12.64 -16.42 -2.30
N VAL A 197 -13.69 -16.97 -2.91
CA VAL A 197 -13.52 -17.76 -4.15
C VAL A 197 -12.81 -16.95 -5.22
N TRP A 198 -13.18 -15.68 -5.40
CA TRP A 198 -12.52 -14.81 -6.36
C TRP A 198 -11.05 -14.57 -6.00
N ILE A 199 -10.75 -14.24 -4.73
CA ILE A 199 -9.37 -14.02 -4.26
C ILE A 199 -8.51 -15.27 -4.50
N TYR A 200 -8.99 -16.45 -4.09
CA TYR A 200 -8.22 -17.69 -4.25
C TYR A 200 -8.07 -18.11 -5.71
N LEU A 201 -9.11 -17.94 -6.53
CA LEU A 201 -9.00 -18.23 -7.97
C LEU A 201 -8.01 -17.29 -8.67
N SER A 202 -7.99 -16.01 -8.32
CA SER A 202 -7.06 -15.06 -8.92
C SER A 202 -5.60 -15.37 -8.60
N GLN A 203 -5.31 -15.90 -7.42
CA GLN A 203 -3.94 -16.31 -7.05
C GLN A 203 -3.41 -17.48 -7.89
N TYR A 204 -4.31 -18.34 -8.44
CA TYR A 204 -3.94 -19.51 -9.25
C TYR A 204 -4.09 -19.30 -10.76
N ALA A 205 -4.97 -18.39 -11.18
CA ALA A 205 -5.35 -18.24 -12.58
C ALA A 205 -4.58 -17.13 -13.32
N TYR A 206 -3.80 -16.31 -12.60
CA TYR A 206 -3.24 -15.11 -13.18
C TYR A 206 -1.72 -15.19 -13.33
N HIS A 207 -1.28 -15.42 -14.56
CA HIS A 207 0.11 -15.27 -15.01
C HIS A 207 0.10 -14.40 -16.28
N GLY A 208 -0.02 -13.10 -16.14
CA GLY A 208 -0.04 -12.17 -17.27
C GLY A 208 0.23 -10.72 -16.85
N ASP A 209 0.42 -9.85 -17.84
CA ASP A 209 0.82 -8.44 -17.68
C ASP A 209 -0.18 -7.54 -16.91
N TRP A 210 -1.36 -8.05 -16.58
CA TRP A 210 -2.40 -7.33 -15.83
C TRP A 210 -2.45 -7.80 -14.37
N ASN A 211 -1.49 -7.41 -13.58
CA ASN A 211 -1.44 -7.72 -12.14
C ASN A 211 -2.27 -6.72 -11.33
N VAL A 212 -3.59 -6.91 -11.29
CA VAL A 212 -4.48 -6.13 -10.44
C VAL A 212 -4.54 -6.76 -9.05
N LEU A 213 -3.97 -6.10 -8.06
CA LEU A 213 -4.00 -6.56 -6.66
C LEU A 213 -5.42 -6.48 -6.10
N LEU A 214 -6.07 -7.64 -5.94
CA LEU A 214 -7.44 -7.70 -5.41
C LEU A 214 -7.55 -7.13 -4.00
N LEU A 215 -6.48 -7.21 -3.20
CA LEU A 215 -6.44 -6.66 -1.84
C LEU A 215 -6.30 -5.12 -1.80
N GLN A 216 -6.15 -4.46 -2.95
CA GLN A 216 -6.33 -3.01 -3.07
C GLN A 216 -7.74 -2.63 -3.57
N ASN A 217 -8.59 -3.61 -3.86
CA ASN A 217 -9.87 -3.44 -4.53
C ASN A 217 -11.04 -4.04 -3.74
N ALA A 218 -12.26 -3.69 -4.14
CA ALA A 218 -13.47 -4.14 -3.45
C ALA A 218 -13.57 -5.65 -3.25
N PRO A 219 -13.21 -6.53 -4.20
CA PRO A 219 -13.29 -7.97 -3.99
C PRO A 219 -12.50 -8.44 -2.76
N GLY A 220 -11.33 -7.86 -2.49
CA GLY A 220 -10.50 -8.18 -1.34
C GLY A 220 -11.08 -7.77 0.01
N HIS A 221 -12.03 -6.82 0.02
CA HIS A 221 -12.55 -6.18 1.24
C HIS A 221 -14.08 -6.25 1.40
N LEU A 222 -14.75 -7.01 0.54
CA LEU A 222 -16.19 -7.27 0.72
C LEU A 222 -16.52 -7.93 2.07
N PRO A 223 -15.74 -8.89 2.60
CA PRO A 223 -16.06 -9.56 3.86
C PRO A 223 -16.24 -8.59 5.04
N GLU A 224 -15.29 -7.67 5.26
CA GLU A 224 -15.34 -6.68 6.35
C GLU A 224 -16.49 -5.69 6.14
N PHE A 225 -16.68 -5.25 4.90
CA PHE A 225 -17.71 -4.29 4.55
C PHE A 225 -19.13 -4.86 4.76
N VAL A 226 -19.39 -6.09 4.26
CA VAL A 226 -20.71 -6.72 4.43
C VAL A 226 -20.96 -7.14 5.87
N PHE A 227 -19.91 -7.47 6.63
CA PHE A 227 -20.02 -7.69 8.07
C PHE A 227 -20.48 -6.40 8.78
N GLY A 228 -19.99 -5.23 8.37
CA GLY A 228 -20.45 -3.93 8.86
C GLY A 228 -21.93 -3.67 8.54
N ILE A 229 -22.36 -3.96 7.30
CA ILE A 229 -23.79 -3.84 6.91
C ILE A 229 -24.66 -4.78 7.75
N TRP A 230 -24.26 -6.05 7.87
CA TRP A 230 -24.99 -7.04 8.65
C TRP A 230 -25.08 -6.65 10.13
N TYR A 231 -23.99 -6.16 10.71
CA TYR A 231 -23.95 -5.71 12.10
C TYR A 231 -24.95 -4.58 12.35
N ALA A 232 -25.06 -3.61 11.45
CA ALA A 232 -26.03 -2.52 11.53
C ALA A 232 -27.49 -2.98 11.47
N LEU A 233 -27.77 -4.04 10.68
CA LEU A 233 -29.13 -4.56 10.46
C LEU A 233 -29.58 -5.55 11.53
N ASN A 234 -28.69 -6.02 12.41
CA ASN A 234 -28.96 -7.09 13.37
C ASN A 234 -28.70 -6.68 14.82
N LYS A 235 -29.22 -5.52 15.23
CA LYS A 235 -29.01 -4.91 16.57
C LYS A 235 -29.36 -5.82 17.76
N ASP A 236 -30.31 -6.74 17.58
CA ASP A 236 -30.79 -7.62 18.65
C ASP A 236 -30.07 -8.96 18.70
N LYS A 237 -29.19 -9.25 17.71
CA LYS A 237 -28.45 -10.49 17.67
C LYS A 237 -27.27 -10.47 18.62
N LYS A 238 -26.86 -11.67 19.06
CA LYS A 238 -25.62 -11.88 19.81
C LYS A 238 -24.59 -12.50 18.87
N ILE A 239 -23.41 -11.89 18.80
CA ILE A 239 -22.25 -12.56 18.23
C ILE A 239 -21.69 -13.46 19.31
N SER A 240 -21.56 -14.76 18.99
CA SER A 240 -20.98 -15.71 19.94
C SER A 240 -19.53 -15.35 20.24
N ASN A 241 -19.11 -15.45 21.49
CA ASN A 241 -17.71 -15.28 21.86
C ASN A 241 -16.82 -16.35 21.18
N ILE A 242 -17.40 -17.52 20.86
CA ILE A 242 -16.72 -18.58 20.12
C ILE A 242 -16.23 -18.08 18.76
N ILE A 243 -17.02 -17.23 18.06
CA ILE A 243 -16.64 -16.67 16.75
C ILE A 243 -15.39 -15.79 16.91
N ALA A 244 -15.33 -14.96 17.96
CA ALA A 244 -14.16 -14.14 18.24
C ALA A 244 -12.95 -15.00 18.66
N ILE A 245 -13.18 -16.05 19.49
CA ILE A 245 -12.12 -16.97 19.90
C ILE A 245 -11.57 -17.73 18.69
N MET A 246 -12.42 -18.16 17.75
CA MET A 246 -11.99 -18.84 16.51
C MET A 246 -11.33 -17.88 15.51
N ALA A 247 -11.65 -16.60 15.55
CA ALA A 247 -10.98 -15.60 14.70
C ALA A 247 -9.50 -15.40 15.06
N LEU A 248 -9.13 -15.60 16.35
CA LEU A 248 -7.74 -15.43 16.78
C LEU A 248 -6.79 -16.45 16.11
N PRO A 249 -7.02 -17.76 16.16
CA PRO A 249 -6.15 -18.71 15.46
C PRO A 249 -6.16 -18.49 13.94
N VAL A 250 -7.29 -18.12 13.32
CA VAL A 250 -7.33 -17.79 11.89
C VAL A 250 -6.42 -16.59 11.58
N PHE A 251 -6.46 -15.54 12.40
CA PHE A 251 -5.59 -14.37 12.26
C PHE A 251 -4.12 -14.78 12.40
N VAL A 252 -3.78 -15.55 13.44
CA VAL A 252 -2.40 -16.01 13.65
C VAL A 252 -1.93 -16.88 12.49
N LEU A 253 -2.73 -17.88 12.07
CA LEU A 253 -2.37 -18.72 10.91
C LEU A 253 -2.17 -17.91 9.63
N GLY A 254 -2.94 -16.85 9.43
CA GLY A 254 -2.79 -15.98 8.27
C GLY A 254 -1.53 -15.12 8.30
N CYS A 255 -0.93 -14.87 9.47
CA CYS A 255 0.40 -14.25 9.55
C CYS A 255 1.52 -15.21 9.12
N PHE A 256 1.33 -16.55 9.26
CA PHE A 256 2.36 -17.56 8.97
C PHE A 256 2.15 -18.31 7.66
N TYR A 257 0.93 -18.36 7.12
CA TYR A 257 0.59 -19.21 5.98
C TYR A 257 -0.20 -18.45 4.92
N LYS A 258 0.29 -18.44 3.68
CA LYS A 258 -0.32 -17.79 2.50
C LYS A 258 -1.80 -18.17 2.32
N ALA A 259 -2.14 -19.46 2.52
CA ALA A 259 -3.51 -19.95 2.38
C ALA A 259 -4.51 -19.31 3.35
N PHE A 260 -4.07 -18.84 4.52
CA PHE A 260 -4.93 -18.19 5.51
C PHE A 260 -4.86 -16.65 5.43
N PHE A 261 -3.89 -16.11 4.72
CA PHE A 261 -3.64 -14.67 4.66
C PHE A 261 -4.89 -13.85 4.28
N PRO A 262 -5.67 -14.15 3.24
CA PRO A 262 -6.86 -13.36 2.92
C PRO A 262 -7.93 -13.37 4.02
N LEU A 263 -7.93 -14.38 4.89
CA LEU A 263 -8.87 -14.50 6.01
C LEU A 263 -8.50 -13.59 7.20
N THR A 264 -7.24 -13.11 7.27
CA THR A 264 -6.76 -12.24 8.36
C THR A 264 -7.59 -10.97 8.49
N PHE A 265 -8.00 -10.39 7.36
CA PHE A 265 -8.72 -9.12 7.33
C PHE A 265 -10.09 -9.20 8.03
N LEU A 266 -10.87 -10.23 7.72
CA LEU A 266 -12.14 -10.44 8.42
C LEU A 266 -11.89 -10.89 9.88
N ALA A 267 -10.89 -11.73 10.13
CA ALA A 267 -10.57 -12.22 11.45
C ALA A 267 -10.21 -11.07 12.41
N ILE A 268 -9.31 -10.19 12.01
CA ILE A 268 -8.93 -9.01 12.80
C ILE A 268 -10.09 -8.02 12.96
N THR A 269 -10.95 -7.90 11.96
CA THR A 269 -12.18 -7.08 12.06
C THR A 269 -13.10 -7.62 13.15
N ILE A 270 -13.35 -8.92 13.18
CA ILE A 270 -14.18 -9.57 14.20
C ILE A 270 -13.57 -9.38 15.60
N LEU A 271 -12.26 -9.61 15.74
CA LEU A 271 -11.53 -9.41 16.98
C LEU A 271 -11.61 -7.97 17.46
N SER A 272 -11.37 -7.02 16.56
CA SER A 272 -11.43 -5.59 16.86
C SER A 272 -12.82 -5.17 17.33
N VAL A 273 -13.88 -5.59 16.63
CA VAL A 273 -15.27 -5.30 17.03
C VAL A 273 -15.59 -5.92 18.38
N TRP A 274 -15.13 -7.15 18.63
CA TRP A 274 -15.35 -7.84 19.90
C TRP A 274 -14.64 -7.13 21.06
N MET A 275 -13.40 -6.67 20.89
CA MET A 275 -12.62 -5.94 21.88
C MET A 275 -13.10 -4.50 22.08
N MET A 276 -13.41 -3.79 21.00
CA MET A 276 -13.79 -2.38 21.05
C MET A 276 -15.19 -2.16 21.62
N THR A 277 -16.12 -3.10 21.44
CA THR A 277 -17.50 -2.94 21.96
C THR A 277 -17.56 -2.72 23.48
N PRO A 278 -16.93 -3.57 24.34
CA PRO A 278 -16.88 -3.33 25.77
C PRO A 278 -16.00 -2.12 26.14
N PHE A 279 -14.91 -1.88 25.39
CA PHE A 279 -14.06 -0.72 25.62
C PHE A 279 -14.84 0.58 25.45
N VAL A 280 -15.55 0.76 24.34
CA VAL A 280 -16.40 1.93 24.07
C VAL A 280 -17.50 2.09 25.12
N ALA A 281 -18.06 0.98 25.63
CA ALA A 281 -19.10 1.00 26.66
C ALA A 281 -18.58 1.50 28.03
N LYS A 282 -17.31 1.21 28.36
CA LYS A 282 -16.69 1.62 29.64
C LYS A 282 -16.24 3.08 29.64
N GLN A 283 -16.02 3.69 28.47
CA GLN A 283 -15.54 5.06 28.37
C GLN A 283 -16.66 6.08 28.63
N GLY A 284 -16.67 6.69 29.80
CA GLY A 284 -17.59 7.76 30.15
C GLY A 284 -17.37 9.02 29.29
N LYS A 285 -18.45 9.80 29.06
CA LYS A 285 -18.39 11.01 28.19
C LYS A 285 -17.36 12.05 28.65
N GLY A 286 -17.04 12.12 29.94
CA GLY A 286 -16.05 13.04 30.53
C GLY A 286 -14.59 12.59 30.41
N ASN A 287 -14.33 11.34 30.03
CA ASN A 287 -12.99 10.77 29.96
C ASN A 287 -12.16 11.48 28.86
N TRP A 288 -10.95 11.94 29.23
CA TRP A 288 -10.04 12.63 28.32
C TRP A 288 -9.62 11.77 27.14
N LEU A 289 -9.36 10.46 27.36
CA LEU A 289 -8.99 9.50 26.31
C LEU A 289 -10.14 9.36 25.29
N ARG A 290 -11.40 9.27 25.78
CA ARG A 290 -12.56 9.27 24.88
C ARG A 290 -12.61 10.52 24.03
N ARG A 291 -12.44 11.71 24.64
CA ARG A 291 -12.46 13.00 23.90
C ARG A 291 -11.34 13.07 22.86
N PHE A 292 -10.15 12.65 23.23
CA PHE A 292 -8.99 12.56 22.33
C PHE A 292 -9.28 11.65 21.14
N LEU A 293 -9.71 10.40 21.35
CA LEU A 293 -10.00 9.46 20.28
C LEU A 293 -11.18 9.91 19.40
N VAL A 294 -12.24 10.47 19.99
CA VAL A 294 -13.38 11.03 19.23
C VAL A 294 -12.92 12.20 18.35
N TYR A 295 -12.02 13.05 18.82
CA TYR A 295 -11.44 14.13 18.02
C TYR A 295 -10.67 13.59 16.81
N TYR A 296 -9.73 12.64 17.03
CA TYR A 296 -9.00 12.00 15.93
C TYR A 296 -9.93 11.30 14.93
N GLY A 297 -10.96 10.64 15.39
CA GLY A 297 -11.96 10.04 14.52
C GLY A 297 -12.77 11.06 13.72
N ALA A 298 -13.03 12.24 14.29
CA ALA A 298 -13.76 13.32 13.60
C ALA A 298 -12.94 13.94 12.45
N ILE A 299 -11.60 13.97 12.57
CA ILE A 299 -10.67 14.47 11.55
C ILE A 299 -10.00 13.35 10.74
N SER A 300 -10.36 12.09 10.97
CA SER A 300 -9.68 10.91 10.42
C SER A 300 -9.56 10.92 8.89
N MET A 301 -10.59 11.40 8.18
CA MET A 301 -10.56 11.46 6.72
C MET A 301 -9.55 12.49 6.19
N PHE A 302 -9.36 13.60 6.91
CA PHE A 302 -8.37 14.61 6.55
C PHE A 302 -6.96 14.11 6.86
N LEU A 303 -6.76 13.50 8.02
CA LEU A 303 -5.51 12.83 8.36
C LEU A 303 -5.14 11.79 7.29
N PHE A 304 -6.11 10.96 6.92
CA PHE A 304 -5.90 9.96 5.88
C PHE A 304 -5.48 10.57 4.53
N ALA A 305 -6.10 11.69 4.14
CA ALA A 305 -5.82 12.34 2.87
C ALA A 305 -4.42 12.98 2.79
N VAL A 306 -3.82 13.39 3.92
CA VAL A 306 -2.60 14.23 3.89
C VAL A 306 -1.37 13.62 4.56
N HIS A 307 -1.51 12.65 5.49
CA HIS A 307 -0.37 12.16 6.29
C HIS A 307 0.75 11.54 5.44
N GLY A 308 0.38 10.81 4.36
CA GLY A 308 1.36 10.15 3.49
C GLY A 308 2.25 11.11 2.71
N SER A 309 1.78 12.34 2.47
CA SER A 309 2.49 13.30 1.62
C SER A 309 3.72 13.93 2.29
N PHE A 310 3.81 13.91 3.62
CA PHE A 310 4.87 14.61 4.37
C PHE A 310 5.73 13.69 5.22
N ARG A 311 5.62 12.37 5.06
CA ARG A 311 6.31 11.43 5.95
C ARG A 311 7.82 11.33 5.72
N THR A 312 8.26 11.45 4.45
CA THR A 312 9.66 11.20 4.04
C THR A 312 10.69 11.94 4.90
N PRO A 313 10.60 13.25 5.16
CA PRO A 313 11.59 13.92 6.01
C PRO A 313 11.67 13.36 7.43
N PHE A 314 10.55 12.88 7.99
CA PHE A 314 10.52 12.29 9.32
C PHE A 314 11.14 10.89 9.35
N VAL A 315 10.90 10.10 8.29
CA VAL A 315 11.55 8.80 8.08
C VAL A 315 13.06 8.97 7.99
N ASP A 316 13.53 9.88 7.15
CA ASP A 316 14.96 10.16 6.97
C ASP A 316 15.63 10.63 8.27
N MET A 317 14.95 11.50 9.03
CA MET A 317 15.47 11.97 10.32
C MET A 317 15.57 10.81 11.33
N ALA A 318 14.59 9.91 11.39
CA ALA A 318 14.59 8.78 12.31
C ALA A 318 15.68 7.77 11.95
N ASN A 319 15.81 7.40 10.67
CA ASN A 319 16.81 6.46 10.20
C ASN A 319 18.24 7.01 10.39
N ARG A 320 18.46 8.31 10.17
CA ARG A 320 19.76 8.95 10.47
C ARG A 320 20.08 9.00 11.97
N ALA A 321 19.07 9.14 12.82
CA ALA A 321 19.27 9.18 14.26
C ALA A 321 19.60 7.80 14.85
N GLY A 322 19.04 6.72 14.29
CA GLY A 322 19.37 5.33 14.62
C GLY A 322 19.14 4.92 16.07
N SER A 323 18.27 5.62 16.82
CA SER A 323 17.98 5.30 18.22
C SER A 323 16.46 5.32 18.50
N PHE A 324 16.05 4.42 19.39
CA PHE A 324 14.65 4.30 19.82
C PHE A 324 14.08 5.61 20.35
N GLU A 325 14.84 6.31 21.22
CA GLU A 325 14.38 7.55 21.86
C GLU A 325 14.10 8.63 20.81
N MET A 326 14.98 8.77 19.81
CA MET A 326 14.80 9.75 18.73
C MET A 326 13.68 9.33 17.80
N THR A 327 13.55 8.05 17.46
CA THR A 327 12.42 7.52 16.69
C THR A 327 11.09 7.82 17.38
N PHE A 328 11.02 7.63 18.70
CA PHE A 328 9.83 7.97 19.49
C PHE A 328 9.52 9.48 19.43
N VAL A 329 10.51 10.34 19.66
CA VAL A 329 10.34 11.80 19.57
C VAL A 329 9.87 12.22 18.19
N ILE A 330 10.51 11.72 17.13
CA ILE A 330 10.18 12.02 15.73
C ILE A 330 8.76 11.52 15.39
N THR A 331 8.38 10.35 15.89
CA THR A 331 7.01 9.80 15.71
C THR A 331 5.97 10.72 16.35
N VAL A 332 6.21 11.21 17.57
CA VAL A 332 5.31 12.17 18.22
C VAL A 332 5.23 13.47 17.43
N LEU A 333 6.36 14.01 16.99
CA LEU A 333 6.42 15.22 16.14
C LEU A 333 5.65 15.02 14.83
N PHE A 334 5.80 13.87 14.18
CA PHE A 334 5.05 13.54 12.97
C PHE A 334 3.54 13.51 13.22
N VAL A 335 3.07 12.86 14.28
CA VAL A 335 1.64 12.81 14.63
C VAL A 335 1.09 14.22 14.88
N VAL A 336 1.84 15.06 15.59
CA VAL A 336 1.46 16.48 15.84
C VAL A 336 1.41 17.25 14.53
N PHE A 337 2.43 17.12 13.69
CA PHE A 337 2.51 17.78 12.38
C PHE A 337 1.36 17.32 11.46
N ALA A 338 1.15 15.99 11.32
CA ALA A 338 0.06 15.43 10.51
C ALA A 338 -1.31 15.91 11.00
N THR A 339 -1.48 16.06 12.33
CA THR A 339 -2.71 16.62 12.92
C THR A 339 -2.90 18.09 12.52
N ALA A 340 -1.85 18.91 12.55
CA ALA A 340 -1.92 20.31 12.10
C ALA A 340 -2.28 20.38 10.61
N MET A 341 -1.65 19.54 9.77
CA MET A 341 -1.97 19.47 8.33
C MET A 341 -3.42 19.00 8.10
N ALA A 342 -3.93 18.06 8.89
CA ALA A 342 -5.32 17.62 8.78
C ALA A 342 -6.32 18.71 9.17
N VAL A 343 -6.00 19.54 10.16
CA VAL A 343 -6.83 20.70 10.54
C VAL A 343 -6.83 21.74 9.41
N ALA A 344 -5.66 22.03 8.81
CA ALA A 344 -5.56 22.90 7.64
C ALA A 344 -6.34 22.32 6.45
N ALA A 345 -6.19 21.02 6.19
CA ALA A 345 -6.92 20.32 5.15
C ALA A 345 -8.45 20.39 5.32
N LYS A 346 -8.91 20.33 6.57
CA LYS A 346 -10.35 20.52 6.87
C LYS A 346 -10.83 21.90 6.44
N SER A 347 -10.05 22.95 6.66
CA SER A 347 -10.39 24.32 6.23
C SER A 347 -10.42 24.44 4.70
N VAL A 348 -9.45 23.85 4.01
CA VAL A 348 -9.43 23.78 2.53
C VAL A 348 -10.62 22.99 2.00
N TYR A 349 -10.93 21.83 2.60
CA TYR A 349 -12.11 21.05 2.24
C TYR A 349 -13.41 21.83 2.41
N GLU A 350 -13.56 22.56 3.52
CA GLU A 350 -14.77 23.37 3.79
C GLU A 350 -14.92 24.50 2.76
N PHE A 351 -13.81 25.06 2.28
CA PHE A 351 -13.78 26.02 1.17
C PHE A 351 -14.17 25.34 -0.16
N LEU A 352 -13.52 24.23 -0.54
CA LEU A 352 -13.78 23.49 -1.78
C LEU A 352 -15.16 22.83 -1.82
N HIS A 353 -15.73 22.50 -0.67
CA HIS A 353 -17.06 21.88 -0.60
C HIS A 353 -18.19 22.85 -0.99
N PHE A 354 -17.89 24.11 -1.24
CA PHE A 354 -18.81 25.12 -1.75
C PHE A 354 -20.17 25.06 -1.06
N LYS A 355 -20.20 25.11 0.28
CA LYS A 355 -21.44 25.01 1.06
C LYS A 355 -22.54 25.97 0.58
N ASN A 356 -22.14 27.09 -0.03
CA ASN A 356 -23.01 28.12 -0.58
C ASN A 356 -23.13 28.09 -2.12
N ALA A 357 -22.41 27.19 -2.81
CA ALA A 357 -22.51 27.07 -4.26
C ALA A 357 -23.75 26.27 -4.67
N SER A 358 -24.34 26.60 -5.82
CA SER A 358 -25.48 25.86 -6.34
C SER A 358 -25.10 24.41 -6.62
N LYS A 359 -26.04 23.47 -6.44
CA LYS A 359 -25.81 22.05 -6.80
C LYS A 359 -25.41 21.87 -8.26
N THR A 360 -25.83 22.77 -9.13
CA THR A 360 -25.49 22.80 -10.54
C THR A 360 -24.03 23.13 -10.75
N PHE A 361 -23.47 24.13 -10.04
CA PHE A 361 -22.05 24.47 -10.11
C PHE A 361 -21.17 23.30 -9.67
N ASN A 362 -21.49 22.65 -8.56
CA ASN A 362 -20.74 21.48 -8.08
C ASN A 362 -20.75 20.32 -9.10
N ARG A 363 -21.87 20.10 -9.81
CA ARG A 363 -21.96 19.09 -10.86
C ARG A 363 -21.12 19.45 -12.07
N ILE A 364 -21.18 20.71 -12.52
CA ILE A 364 -20.35 21.21 -13.63
C ILE A 364 -18.88 21.05 -13.29
N MET A 365 -18.45 21.42 -12.09
CA MET A 365 -17.06 21.26 -11.64
C MET A 365 -16.64 19.79 -11.61
N GLN A 366 -17.48 18.89 -11.12
CA GLN A 366 -17.19 17.45 -11.12
C GLN A 366 -17.04 16.90 -12.54
N VAL A 367 -17.94 17.26 -13.46
CA VAL A 367 -17.84 16.85 -14.87
C VAL A 367 -16.57 17.40 -15.50
N PHE A 368 -16.23 18.67 -15.27
CA PHE A 368 -15.00 19.28 -15.75
C PHE A 368 -13.75 18.54 -15.24
N LEU A 369 -13.68 18.22 -13.95
CA LEU A 369 -12.57 17.49 -13.35
C LEU A 369 -12.44 16.07 -13.91
N ILE A 370 -13.55 15.37 -14.15
CA ILE A 370 -13.56 14.05 -14.79
C ILE A 370 -13.03 14.16 -16.23
N LEU A 371 -13.51 15.14 -17.00
CA LEU A 371 -13.03 15.36 -18.37
C LEU A 371 -11.53 15.71 -18.40
N LEU A 372 -11.08 16.52 -17.46
CA LEU A 372 -9.66 16.85 -17.30
C LEU A 372 -8.82 15.63 -16.97
N ALA A 373 -9.30 14.76 -16.08
CA ALA A 373 -8.63 13.51 -15.74
C ALA A 373 -8.58 12.57 -16.97
N PHE A 374 -9.67 12.42 -17.73
CA PHE A 374 -9.65 11.68 -18.99
C PHE A 374 -8.66 12.27 -19.98
N HIS A 375 -8.59 13.61 -20.10
CA HIS A 375 -7.61 14.26 -20.98
C HIS A 375 -6.18 13.86 -20.62
N PHE A 376 -5.81 13.89 -19.34
CA PHE A 376 -4.48 13.44 -18.90
C PHE A 376 -4.24 11.98 -19.21
N VAL A 377 -5.18 11.08 -18.88
CA VAL A 377 -5.06 9.65 -19.15
C VAL A 377 -4.90 9.38 -20.65
N PHE A 378 -5.70 10.03 -21.50
CA PHE A 378 -5.58 9.85 -22.96
C PHE A 378 -4.26 10.40 -23.51
N ARG A 379 -3.82 11.56 -23.05
CA ARG A 379 -2.61 12.20 -23.55
C ARG A 379 -1.36 11.35 -23.28
N TYR A 380 -1.28 10.71 -22.12
CA TYR A 380 -0.09 9.95 -21.69
C TYR A 380 -0.19 8.45 -21.96
N ASN A 381 -1.34 7.94 -22.42
CA ASN A 381 -1.48 6.54 -22.80
C ASN A 381 -1.05 6.26 -24.26
N ILE A 382 -0.56 7.28 -24.96
CA ILE A 382 0.03 7.11 -26.29
C ILE A 382 1.48 6.68 -26.08
N LYS A 383 1.75 5.40 -26.33
CA LYS A 383 3.13 4.88 -26.29
C LYS A 383 3.99 5.63 -27.31
N PRO A 384 5.16 6.14 -26.92
CA PRO A 384 6.09 6.71 -27.89
C PRO A 384 6.56 5.62 -28.85
N ASP A 385 6.72 5.96 -30.14
CA ASP A 385 7.31 5.08 -31.13
C ASP A 385 8.77 4.77 -30.76
N TYR A 386 9.06 3.48 -30.57
CA TYR A 386 10.39 2.99 -30.20
C TYR A 386 11.34 3.01 -31.39
N VAL A 387 12.43 3.72 -31.27
CA VAL A 387 13.64 3.47 -32.05
C VAL A 387 14.52 2.49 -31.27
N LYS A 388 14.67 1.26 -31.77
CA LYS A 388 15.49 0.22 -31.13
C LYS A 388 16.97 0.47 -31.41
N ASN A 389 17.69 1.02 -30.48
CA ASN A 389 19.15 0.98 -30.43
C ASN A 389 19.58 0.07 -29.27
N HIS A 390 20.62 -0.74 -29.51
CA HIS A 390 21.14 -1.69 -28.53
C HIS A 390 22.41 -1.15 -27.88
N LEU A 391 22.45 -1.17 -26.56
CA LEU A 391 23.67 -0.99 -25.78
C LEU A 391 23.75 -2.13 -24.77
N THR A 392 24.69 -3.06 -24.97
CA THR A 392 25.05 -4.02 -23.94
C THR A 392 25.92 -3.31 -22.92
N ILE A 393 25.41 -3.15 -21.70
CA ILE A 393 26.11 -2.42 -20.64
C ILE A 393 26.98 -3.36 -19.82
N TYR A 394 26.52 -4.60 -19.58
CA TYR A 394 27.23 -5.52 -18.73
C TYR A 394 26.87 -6.96 -19.03
N GLU A 395 27.87 -7.77 -19.38
CA GLU A 395 27.82 -9.24 -19.37
C GLU A 395 28.96 -9.73 -18.49
N ASN A 396 28.62 -10.40 -17.39
CA ASN A 396 29.61 -11.10 -16.61
C ASN A 396 29.19 -12.56 -16.46
N HIS A 397 29.91 -13.41 -17.16
CA HIS A 397 29.88 -14.84 -16.92
C HIS A 397 30.97 -15.11 -15.89
N PHE A 398 30.65 -15.33 -14.64
CA PHE A 398 31.61 -15.54 -13.54
C PHE A 398 32.54 -16.77 -13.70
N SER A 399 33.07 -16.94 -14.87
CA SER A 399 34.31 -17.69 -15.09
C SER A 399 35.53 -16.77 -14.92
N ILE A 400 35.74 -16.21 -13.82
CA ILE A 400 36.17 -14.89 -13.36
C ILE A 400 37.67 -14.67 -13.45
N GLU A 401 38.01 -13.43 -13.79
CA GLU A 401 39.30 -12.84 -13.45
C GLU A 401 39.16 -11.85 -12.26
N PRO A 402 40.25 -11.61 -11.50
CA PRO A 402 40.25 -10.79 -10.28
C PRO A 402 39.81 -9.33 -10.44
N ALA A 403 39.64 -8.86 -11.68
CA ALA A 403 39.20 -7.47 -11.97
C ALA A 403 37.77 -7.13 -11.50
N ASP A 404 36.92 -8.14 -11.31
CA ASP A 404 35.55 -7.95 -10.88
C ASP A 404 35.41 -7.84 -9.35
N ALA A 405 36.47 -8.08 -8.60
CA ALA A 405 36.48 -8.02 -7.14
C ALA A 405 36.23 -6.59 -6.58
N GLU A 406 36.41 -5.54 -7.40
CA GLU A 406 36.07 -4.17 -6.99
C GLU A 406 34.56 -3.90 -6.95
N LEU A 407 33.77 -4.64 -7.75
CA LEU A 407 32.32 -4.47 -7.81
C LEU A 407 31.57 -5.31 -6.75
N PHE A 408 32.07 -6.53 -6.48
CA PHE A 408 31.40 -7.48 -5.59
C PHE A 408 32.26 -7.79 -4.36
N MET A 409 31.81 -7.36 -3.18
CA MET A 409 32.57 -7.52 -1.94
C MET A 409 32.64 -8.96 -1.40
N ASN A 410 31.82 -9.89 -1.89
CA ASN A 410 31.66 -11.23 -1.34
C ASN A 410 31.67 -12.32 -2.41
N ILE A 411 32.74 -12.40 -3.21
CA ILE A 411 32.93 -13.50 -4.15
C ILE A 411 33.38 -14.73 -3.36
N ILE A 412 32.74 -15.86 -3.59
CA ILE A 412 33.08 -17.16 -3.02
C ILE A 412 33.45 -18.14 -4.12
N GLU A 413 34.40 -19.05 -3.83
CA GLU A 413 34.77 -20.16 -4.71
C GLU A 413 34.23 -21.46 -4.11
N GLU A 414 33.44 -22.20 -4.87
CA GLU A 414 32.92 -23.53 -4.51
C GLU A 414 33.11 -24.48 -5.70
N ASP A 415 33.86 -25.57 -5.47
CA ASP A 415 34.14 -26.61 -6.47
C ASP A 415 34.74 -26.09 -7.80
N GLY A 416 35.53 -25.04 -7.73
CA GLY A 416 36.18 -24.42 -8.90
C GLY A 416 35.28 -23.45 -9.68
N ASN A 417 34.07 -23.17 -9.20
CA ASN A 417 33.18 -22.14 -9.70
C ASN A 417 33.12 -20.94 -8.73
N TYR A 418 32.97 -19.76 -9.29
CA TYR A 418 32.85 -18.55 -8.51
C TYR A 418 31.40 -18.06 -8.50
N ALA A 419 30.93 -17.60 -7.37
CA ALA A 419 29.60 -16.99 -7.21
C ALA A 419 29.68 -15.79 -6.26
N VAL A 420 28.72 -14.87 -6.37
CA VAL A 420 28.59 -13.76 -5.42
C VAL A 420 27.65 -14.17 -4.30
N LYS A 421 28.13 -14.10 -3.06
CA LYS A 421 27.31 -14.38 -1.87
C LYS A 421 26.72 -13.08 -1.33
N MET A 422 25.40 -13.03 -1.24
CA MET A 422 24.66 -12.03 -0.49
C MET A 422 24.39 -12.56 0.91
N ASP A 423 25.17 -12.13 1.90
CA ASP A 423 25.14 -12.65 3.27
C ASP A 423 24.40 -11.69 4.22
N GLY A 424 23.07 -11.60 4.05
CA GLY A 424 22.24 -10.73 4.88
C GLY A 424 22.34 -9.23 4.57
N ASN A 425 23.08 -8.84 3.53
CA ASN A 425 23.12 -7.45 3.06
C ASN A 425 21.75 -7.04 2.51
N GLU A 426 21.37 -5.81 2.77
CA GLU A 426 20.08 -5.28 2.30
C GLU A 426 20.12 -4.93 0.81
N TYR A 427 21.26 -4.47 0.31
CA TYR A 427 21.44 -4.06 -1.09
C TYR A 427 22.68 -4.73 -1.69
N MET A 428 22.56 -5.11 -2.96
CA MET A 428 23.69 -5.61 -3.74
C MET A 428 23.58 -5.11 -5.18
N ALA A 429 24.61 -4.40 -5.65
CA ALA A 429 24.71 -3.99 -7.05
C ALA A 429 24.81 -5.21 -7.97
N LEU A 430 24.12 -5.17 -9.11
CA LEU A 430 24.18 -6.21 -10.15
C LEU A 430 25.07 -5.82 -11.33
N MET A 431 25.45 -4.55 -11.40
CA MET A 431 26.34 -4.02 -12.45
C MET A 431 27.07 -2.78 -11.92
N PRO A 432 28.17 -2.34 -12.57
CA PRO A 432 28.69 -0.98 -12.41
C PRO A 432 27.61 0.06 -12.69
N TYR A 433 27.68 1.21 -12.07
CA TYR A 433 26.69 2.27 -12.26
C TYR A 433 27.11 3.23 -13.41
N PRO A 434 26.79 2.93 -14.69
CA PRO A 434 27.19 3.74 -15.81
C PRO A 434 26.48 5.09 -15.83
N ILE A 435 27.13 6.07 -16.43
CA ILE A 435 26.52 7.35 -16.78
C ILE A 435 25.92 7.20 -18.17
N LEU A 436 24.64 7.60 -18.32
CA LEU A 436 23.95 7.54 -19.59
C LEU A 436 24.33 8.75 -20.48
N GLU A 437 24.71 8.46 -21.73
CA GLU A 437 25.18 9.49 -22.68
C GLU A 437 24.12 9.85 -23.75
N HIS A 438 22.88 9.38 -23.59
CA HIS A 438 21.81 9.56 -24.57
C HIS A 438 20.59 10.30 -23.99
N GLU A 439 19.73 10.80 -24.88
CA GLU A 439 18.56 11.62 -24.53
C GLU A 439 17.24 10.84 -24.45
N TYR A 440 17.27 9.52 -24.66
CA TYR A 440 16.04 8.71 -24.70
C TYR A 440 15.45 8.53 -23.29
N ALA A 441 14.24 9.03 -23.11
CA ALA A 441 13.52 8.93 -21.83
C ALA A 441 12.90 7.54 -21.57
N THR A 442 13.00 6.60 -22.52
CA THR A 442 12.50 5.24 -22.35
C THR A 442 13.57 4.25 -22.75
N LEU A 443 13.86 3.31 -21.83
CA LEU A 443 14.83 2.24 -22.00
C LEU A 443 14.13 0.90 -21.83
N GLN A 444 14.64 -0.14 -22.46
CA GLN A 444 14.26 -1.52 -22.15
C GLN A 444 15.45 -2.18 -21.44
N ALA A 445 15.23 -2.72 -20.25
CA ALA A 445 16.23 -3.48 -19.52
C ALA A 445 15.94 -4.97 -19.63
N GLU A 446 16.97 -5.75 -19.95
CA GLU A 446 16.99 -7.20 -19.90
C GLU A 446 18.04 -7.62 -18.88
N LEU A 447 17.60 -8.32 -17.84
CA LEU A 447 18.44 -8.80 -16.76
C LEU A 447 18.28 -10.32 -16.66
N SER A 448 19.38 -11.03 -16.59
CA SER A 448 19.37 -12.45 -16.27
C SER A 448 20.46 -12.78 -15.25
N PHE A 449 20.20 -13.76 -14.39
CA PHE A 449 21.18 -14.34 -13.48
C PHE A 449 20.69 -15.69 -12.94
N ASP A 450 21.62 -16.46 -12.41
CA ASP A 450 21.30 -17.67 -11.69
C ASP A 450 21.30 -17.39 -10.19
N LEU A 451 20.28 -17.90 -9.49
CA LEU A 451 20.05 -17.69 -8.06
C LEU A 451 20.04 -19.03 -7.32
N PHE A 452 20.85 -19.16 -6.30
CA PHE A 452 20.76 -20.22 -5.31
C PHE A 452 20.29 -19.65 -3.97
N SER A 453 19.17 -20.14 -3.46
CA SER A 453 18.61 -19.75 -2.17
C SER A 453 17.86 -20.92 -1.55
N GLU A 454 18.03 -21.11 -0.25
CA GLU A 454 17.26 -22.10 0.53
C GLU A 454 15.78 -21.72 0.71
N VAL A 455 15.42 -20.49 0.31
CA VAL A 455 14.07 -19.98 0.43
C VAL A 455 13.25 -20.41 -0.78
N GLU A 456 12.25 -21.24 -0.56
CA GLU A 456 11.34 -21.71 -1.60
C GLU A 456 10.22 -20.71 -1.93
N ASP A 457 9.86 -19.85 -0.98
CA ASP A 457 8.80 -18.86 -1.16
C ASP A 457 9.28 -17.68 -2.01
N GLU A 458 8.76 -17.58 -3.23
CA GLU A 458 9.11 -16.53 -4.20
C GLU A 458 8.80 -15.12 -3.68
N ASP A 459 7.74 -14.95 -2.88
CA ASP A 459 7.36 -13.66 -2.32
C ASP A 459 8.34 -13.17 -1.25
N SER A 460 9.20 -14.05 -0.76
CA SER A 460 10.26 -13.75 0.19
C SER A 460 11.59 -13.39 -0.45
N LEU A 461 11.73 -13.59 -1.76
CA LEU A 461 12.95 -13.26 -2.49
C LEU A 461 13.15 -11.73 -2.59
N PRO A 462 14.39 -11.26 -2.84
CA PRO A 462 14.66 -9.85 -3.08
C PRO A 462 13.87 -9.29 -4.26
N LEU A 463 13.78 -7.98 -4.31
CA LEU A 463 13.34 -7.27 -5.51
C LEU A 463 14.55 -6.86 -6.33
N VAL A 464 14.46 -6.92 -7.66
CA VAL A 464 15.36 -6.16 -8.52
C VAL A 464 14.89 -4.73 -8.56
N VAL A 465 15.79 -3.78 -8.37
CA VAL A 465 15.50 -2.36 -8.46
C VAL A 465 16.31 -1.74 -9.59
N PHE A 466 15.61 -1.05 -10.47
CA PHE A 466 16.14 -0.16 -11.49
C PHE A 466 15.95 1.28 -11.01
N ALA A 467 17.03 1.99 -10.80
CA ALA A 467 17.01 3.38 -10.39
C ALA A 467 17.90 4.23 -11.30
N CYS A 468 17.50 5.45 -11.57
CA CYS A 468 18.32 6.40 -12.30
C CYS A 468 18.34 7.74 -11.58
N GLU A 469 19.54 8.28 -11.36
CA GLU A 469 19.75 9.51 -10.61
C GLU A 469 20.52 10.53 -11.47
N LYS A 470 20.03 11.76 -11.48
CA LYS A 470 20.65 12.92 -12.11
C LYS A 470 20.71 14.06 -11.12
N ASP A 471 21.89 14.65 -10.92
CA ASP A 471 22.10 15.78 -9.99
C ASP A 471 21.47 15.53 -8.59
N GLU A 472 21.69 14.33 -8.03
CA GLU A 472 21.13 13.85 -6.77
C GLU A 472 19.58 13.70 -6.77
N THR A 473 18.94 13.85 -7.94
CA THR A 473 17.49 13.66 -8.08
C THR A 473 17.20 12.31 -8.73
N SER A 474 16.27 11.55 -8.16
CA SER A 474 15.81 10.29 -8.75
C SER A 474 14.88 10.59 -9.93
N ILE A 475 15.29 10.19 -11.14
CA ILE A 475 14.50 10.31 -12.37
C ILE A 475 13.87 8.98 -12.79
N LEU A 476 14.21 7.90 -12.09
CA LEU A 476 13.60 6.58 -12.19
C LEU A 476 13.78 5.84 -10.88
N TRP A 477 12.72 5.19 -10.42
CA TRP A 477 12.77 4.12 -9.45
C TRP A 477 11.71 3.08 -9.79
N LYS A 478 12.13 1.87 -10.15
CA LYS A 478 11.26 0.77 -10.50
C LYS A 478 11.75 -0.52 -9.86
N SER A 479 10.86 -1.31 -9.28
CA SER A 479 11.19 -2.61 -8.72
C SER A 479 10.40 -3.73 -9.38
N GLU A 480 11.07 -4.87 -9.60
CA GLU A 480 10.49 -6.08 -10.17
C GLU A 480 10.69 -7.26 -9.22
N LYS A 481 9.69 -8.15 -9.14
CA LYS A 481 9.79 -9.40 -8.39
C LYS A 481 10.58 -10.44 -9.16
N LEU A 482 11.37 -11.23 -8.44
CA LEU A 482 12.02 -12.39 -9.02
C LEU A 482 10.99 -13.47 -9.31
N LYS A 483 11.05 -14.04 -10.51
CA LYS A 483 10.27 -15.20 -10.95
C LYS A 483 11.23 -16.31 -11.40
N PRO A 484 11.92 -16.96 -10.46
CA PRO A 484 12.95 -17.92 -10.79
C PRO A 484 12.34 -19.22 -11.36
N VAL A 485 12.95 -19.73 -12.42
CA VAL A 485 12.62 -21.03 -13.01
C VAL A 485 13.67 -22.06 -12.55
N ALA A 486 13.25 -23.23 -12.12
CA ALA A 486 14.16 -24.28 -11.66
C ALA A 486 15.19 -24.64 -12.75
N ALA A 487 16.45 -24.62 -12.37
CA ALA A 487 17.59 -25.08 -13.17
C ALA A 487 18.25 -26.30 -12.51
N ALA A 488 19.46 -26.68 -12.91
CA ALA A 488 20.17 -27.83 -12.36
C ALA A 488 20.72 -27.54 -10.95
N ASP A 489 20.86 -28.59 -10.14
CA ASP A 489 21.62 -28.60 -8.88
C ASP A 489 21.16 -27.57 -7.81
N GLY A 490 19.85 -27.29 -7.78
CA GLY A 490 19.24 -26.37 -6.79
C GLY A 490 19.35 -24.89 -7.17
N TRP A 491 20.01 -24.56 -8.26
CA TRP A 491 20.01 -23.22 -8.85
C TRP A 491 18.67 -22.94 -9.54
N ARG A 492 18.33 -21.67 -9.65
CA ARG A 492 17.12 -21.19 -10.33
C ARG A 492 17.50 -20.04 -11.24
N HIS A 493 17.10 -20.11 -12.50
CA HIS A 493 17.32 -19.05 -13.47
C HIS A 493 16.29 -17.95 -13.32
N VAL A 494 16.74 -16.70 -13.32
CA VAL A 494 15.91 -15.50 -13.29
C VAL A 494 16.12 -14.72 -14.57
N GLU A 495 15.03 -14.38 -15.25
CA GLU A 495 15.03 -13.50 -16.42
C GLU A 495 13.98 -12.41 -16.22
N ILE A 496 14.37 -11.16 -16.40
CA ILE A 496 13.50 -9.98 -16.28
C ILE A 496 13.71 -9.12 -17.52
N VAL A 497 12.62 -8.89 -18.25
CA VAL A 497 12.57 -7.91 -19.34
C VAL A 497 11.59 -6.83 -18.94
N THR A 498 12.05 -5.59 -18.83
CA THR A 498 11.22 -4.51 -18.32
C THR A 498 11.49 -3.18 -19.02
N GLU A 499 10.45 -2.37 -19.16
CA GLU A 499 10.53 -1.03 -19.74
C GLU A 499 10.80 -0.03 -18.60
N LEU A 500 11.82 0.80 -18.77
CA LEU A 500 12.22 1.85 -17.85
C LEU A 500 11.85 3.20 -18.44
N LYS A 501 10.91 3.90 -17.80
CA LYS A 501 10.48 5.24 -18.19
C LYS A 501 11.09 6.26 -17.25
N LEU A 502 11.96 7.09 -17.80
CA LEU A 502 12.63 8.15 -17.08
C LEU A 502 11.75 9.41 -17.10
N THR A 503 11.69 10.13 -16.00
CA THR A 503 10.87 11.35 -15.89
C THR A 503 11.48 12.54 -16.59
N GLU A 504 12.78 12.47 -16.93
CA GLU A 504 13.55 13.54 -17.58
C GLU A 504 14.55 12.95 -18.59
N ASN A 505 15.19 13.85 -19.37
CA ASN A 505 16.32 13.52 -20.22
C ASN A 505 17.46 12.91 -19.39
N PRO A 506 17.86 11.65 -19.64
CA PRO A 506 18.83 10.93 -18.82
C PRO A 506 20.30 11.25 -19.12
N THR A 507 20.62 12.15 -20.04
CA THR A 507 22.00 12.53 -20.31
C THR A 507 22.68 12.96 -19.01
N ASP A 508 23.86 12.39 -18.73
CA ASP A 508 24.62 12.52 -17.48
C ASP A 508 23.99 11.88 -16.24
N ALA A 509 22.87 11.18 -16.38
CA ALA A 509 22.26 10.45 -15.28
C ALA A 509 22.97 9.11 -15.02
N ARG A 510 23.01 8.68 -13.77
CA ARG A 510 23.61 7.41 -13.34
C ARG A 510 22.55 6.33 -13.22
N LEU A 511 22.65 5.29 -14.03
CA LEU A 511 21.78 4.12 -13.94
C LEU A 511 22.30 3.14 -12.90
N LYS A 512 21.42 2.64 -12.03
CA LYS A 512 21.71 1.65 -10.99
C LYS A 512 20.77 0.45 -11.16
N VAL A 513 21.33 -0.75 -11.18
CA VAL A 513 20.58 -2.01 -11.10
C VAL A 513 21.10 -2.79 -9.91
N TYR A 514 20.22 -3.09 -8.97
CA TYR A 514 20.61 -3.77 -7.74
C TYR A 514 19.50 -4.66 -7.18
N LEU A 515 19.86 -5.62 -6.35
CA LEU A 515 18.93 -6.38 -5.54
C LEU A 515 18.64 -5.63 -4.24
N TRP A 516 17.37 -5.51 -3.93
CA TRP A 516 16.88 -5.05 -2.63
C TRP A 516 16.36 -6.24 -1.82
N ASN A 517 17.21 -6.72 -0.93
CA ASN A 517 16.97 -7.87 -0.06
C ASN A 517 16.32 -7.40 1.25
N LYS A 518 15.06 -7.02 1.19
CA LYS A 518 14.29 -6.54 2.35
C LYS A 518 14.32 -7.51 3.53
N ASN A 519 14.39 -8.80 3.24
CA ASN A 519 14.31 -9.87 4.21
C ASN A 519 15.69 -10.34 4.69
N ARG A 520 16.78 -9.70 4.23
CA ARG A 520 18.17 -9.98 4.57
C ARG A 520 18.53 -11.48 4.48
N GLN A 521 18.03 -12.12 3.44
CA GLN A 521 18.26 -13.53 3.19
C GLN A 521 19.68 -13.78 2.71
N VAL A 522 20.17 -14.98 3.00
CA VAL A 522 21.44 -15.48 2.44
C VAL A 522 21.14 -16.13 1.10
N MET A 523 21.87 -15.74 0.06
CA MET A 523 21.75 -16.30 -1.27
C MET A 523 23.08 -16.19 -2.04
N LYS A 524 23.16 -16.95 -3.14
CA LYS A 524 24.28 -16.87 -4.07
C LYS A 524 23.74 -16.50 -5.45
N LEU A 525 24.53 -15.76 -6.20
CA LEU A 525 24.22 -15.35 -7.57
C LEU A 525 25.39 -15.69 -8.48
N ASP A 526 25.03 -16.08 -9.71
CA ASP A 526 25.98 -16.41 -10.76
C ASP A 526 25.42 -15.97 -12.12
N ASN A 527 26.25 -15.94 -13.17
CA ASN A 527 25.87 -15.66 -14.56
C ASN A 527 25.04 -14.36 -14.73
N ILE A 528 25.45 -13.28 -14.06
CA ILE A 528 24.72 -12.01 -14.11
C ILE A 528 24.95 -11.33 -15.47
N ALA A 529 23.88 -11.02 -16.19
CA ALA A 529 23.91 -10.23 -17.42
C ALA A 529 22.87 -9.12 -17.38
N VAL A 530 23.26 -7.92 -17.75
CA VAL A 530 22.38 -6.75 -17.83
C VAL A 530 22.55 -6.08 -19.18
N ASN A 531 21.49 -6.07 -19.97
CA ASN A 531 21.42 -5.39 -21.27
C ASN A 531 20.42 -4.25 -21.22
N ILE A 532 20.80 -3.09 -21.69
CA ILE A 532 19.92 -1.93 -21.80
C ILE A 532 19.77 -1.55 -23.26
N HIS A 533 18.53 -1.44 -23.70
CA HIS A 533 18.16 -1.05 -25.07
C HIS A 533 17.47 0.31 -25.04
N TYR A 534 17.77 1.19 -26.00
CA TYR A 534 17.18 2.52 -26.12
C TYR A 534 16.91 2.91 -27.57
#